data_223808eab3ad6118db3c350e6329234d
#
_entry.id   223808eab3ad6118db3c350e6329234d
#
_cell.length_a   1.000
_cell.length_b   1.000
_cell.length_c   1.000
_cell.angle_alpha   90.00
_cell.angle_beta   90.00
_cell.angle_gamma   90.00
#
_symmetry.space_group_name_H-M   'P 1'
#
loop_
_entity.id
_entity.type
_entity.pdbx_description
1 polymer ?
#
loop_
_entity_poly.entity_id
_entity_poly.type
_entity_poly.pdbx_seq_one_letter_code
_entity_poly.pdbx_strand_id
1 'polypeptide(L)'
;MIIKGVGIGRGVAVGKVIRMAPPMEEPADVRRDASVSAVEENERVTKAMAKVNAELNHKAEQAANGDEGAKQAAPILQAIAMFASDPSLAENIKNLVNGGKTGERAVLEGFAQVEEMFKMIGGYQAERAADLHDVGQRVIA
;
A
#
# COMPACT_ATOMS: atom_id res chain seq x y z
N MET A 1 -12.60 29.54 -13.26
CA MET A 1 -12.88 28.21 -13.84
C MET A 1 -14.03 27.58 -13.05
N ILE A 2 -15.06 27.12 -13.71
CA ILE A 2 -16.21 26.45 -13.09
C ILE A 2 -16.09 24.97 -13.43
N ILE A 3 -16.05 24.10 -12.41
CA ILE A 3 -16.05 22.65 -12.58
C ILE A 3 -17.43 22.14 -12.21
N LYS A 4 -18.09 21.45 -13.15
CA LYS A 4 -19.38 20.81 -12.90
C LYS A 4 -19.16 19.41 -12.31
N GLY A 5 -19.86 19.08 -11.24
CA GLY A 5 -19.84 17.79 -10.60
C GLY A 5 -21.25 17.25 -10.37
N VAL A 6 -21.32 15.99 -9.92
CA VAL A 6 -22.58 15.36 -9.50
C VAL A 6 -22.65 15.36 -7.99
N GLY A 7 -23.72 15.91 -7.44
CA GLY A 7 -23.96 15.92 -5.99
C GLY A 7 -24.43 14.54 -5.51
N ILE A 8 -23.72 13.98 -4.52
CA ILE A 8 -24.04 12.69 -3.90
C ILE A 8 -24.63 12.87 -2.48
N GLY A 9 -24.56 14.06 -1.92
CA GLY A 9 -25.07 14.38 -0.59
C GLY A 9 -25.69 15.77 -0.51
N ARG A 10 -26.29 16.09 0.62
CA ARG A 10 -26.82 17.42 0.91
C ARG A 10 -25.80 18.20 1.73
N GLY A 11 -25.53 19.43 1.33
CA GLY A 11 -24.65 20.33 2.07
C GLY A 11 -23.81 21.19 1.15
N VAL A 12 -23.24 22.24 1.72
CA VAL A 12 -22.30 23.15 1.06
C VAL A 12 -21.06 23.23 1.97
N ALA A 13 -19.89 23.06 1.39
CA ALA A 13 -18.63 23.29 2.08
C ALA A 13 -17.79 24.29 1.29
N VAL A 14 -17.09 25.16 2.01
CA VAL A 14 -16.13 26.11 1.44
C VAL A 14 -14.79 25.83 2.06
N GLY A 15 -13.76 25.64 1.23
CA GLY A 15 -12.43 25.33 1.72
C GLY A 15 -11.36 25.56 0.65
N LYS A 16 -10.10 25.42 1.07
CA LYS A 16 -8.95 25.50 0.17
C LYS A 16 -8.87 24.22 -0.67
N VAL A 17 -8.78 24.40 -1.99
CA VAL A 17 -8.55 23.27 -2.91
C VAL A 17 -7.10 22.82 -2.80
N ILE A 18 -6.88 21.53 -2.54
CA ILE A 18 -5.59 20.89 -2.59
C ILE A 18 -5.58 19.94 -3.77
N ARG A 19 -4.61 20.09 -4.66
CA ARG A 19 -4.41 19.13 -5.75
C ARG A 19 -3.61 17.95 -5.21
N MET A 20 -4.13 16.75 -5.36
CA MET A 20 -3.37 15.54 -5.05
C MET A 20 -2.18 15.39 -6.01
N ALA A 21 -1.08 14.84 -5.52
CA ALA A 21 0.02 14.44 -6.37
C ALA A 21 -0.45 13.41 -7.43
N PRO A 22 0.14 13.41 -8.63
CA PRO A 22 -0.16 12.37 -9.60
C PRO A 22 0.17 11.00 -9.01
N PRO A 23 -0.47 9.92 -9.48
CA PRO A 23 -0.09 8.56 -9.11
C PRO A 23 1.40 8.34 -9.37
N MET A 24 2.03 7.53 -8.51
CA MET A 24 3.42 7.13 -8.71
C MET A 24 3.55 6.33 -10.01
N GLU A 25 4.62 6.59 -10.77
CA GLU A 25 4.92 5.79 -11.95
C GLU A 25 5.24 4.35 -11.54
N GLU A 26 4.78 3.39 -12.34
CA GLU A 26 5.11 1.98 -12.09
C GLU A 26 6.61 1.75 -12.18
N PRO A 27 7.22 1.03 -11.22
CA PRO A 27 8.60 0.60 -11.33
C PRO A 27 8.84 -0.19 -12.61
N ALA A 28 9.90 0.17 -13.34
CA ALA A 28 10.25 -0.49 -14.59
C ALA A 28 10.49 -2.00 -14.38
N ASP A 29 10.02 -2.82 -15.31
CA ASP A 29 10.32 -4.25 -15.31
C ASP A 29 11.69 -4.50 -15.93
N VAL A 30 12.71 -4.16 -15.17
CA VAL A 30 14.13 -4.34 -15.54
C VAL A 30 14.82 -5.26 -14.54
N ARG A 31 15.88 -5.90 -15.01
CA ARG A 31 16.71 -6.72 -14.14
C ARG A 31 17.48 -5.83 -13.16
N ARG A 32 17.59 -6.27 -11.90
CA ARG A 32 18.40 -5.62 -10.89
C ARG A 32 19.85 -5.50 -11.37
N ASP A 33 20.48 -4.36 -11.06
CA ASP A 33 21.90 -4.14 -11.35
C ASP A 33 22.76 -5.23 -10.71
N ALA A 34 23.74 -5.74 -11.46
CA ALA A 34 24.61 -6.83 -11.01
C ALA A 34 25.51 -6.44 -9.80
N SER A 35 25.71 -5.14 -9.56
CA SER A 35 26.44 -4.62 -8.41
C SER A 35 25.64 -4.70 -7.11
N VAL A 36 24.31 -4.81 -7.18
CA VAL A 36 23.44 -4.94 -6.02
C VAL A 36 23.10 -6.42 -5.79
N SER A 37 23.49 -6.95 -4.64
CA SER A 37 23.21 -8.34 -4.31
C SER A 37 21.73 -8.57 -3.98
N ALA A 38 21.24 -9.81 -4.14
CA ALA A 38 19.88 -10.17 -3.73
C ALA A 38 19.68 -10.01 -2.22
N VAL A 39 20.74 -10.20 -1.42
CA VAL A 39 20.68 -10.04 0.03
C VAL A 39 20.44 -8.59 0.40
N GLU A 40 21.23 -7.67 -0.13
CA GLU A 40 21.06 -6.22 0.12
C GLU A 40 19.69 -5.72 -0.32
N GLU A 41 19.23 -6.17 -1.48
CA GLU A 41 17.91 -5.78 -1.99
C GLU A 41 16.76 -6.32 -1.13
N ASN A 42 16.85 -7.57 -0.68
CA ASN A 42 15.88 -8.15 0.25
C ASN A 42 15.87 -7.44 1.61
N GLU A 43 17.04 -7.04 2.13
CA GLU A 43 17.11 -6.25 3.36
C GLU A 43 16.46 -4.87 3.19
N ARG A 44 16.68 -4.22 2.05
CA ARG A 44 16.06 -2.93 1.73
C ARG A 44 14.53 -3.05 1.69
N VAL A 45 14.00 -4.04 1.00
CA VAL A 45 12.56 -4.30 0.94
C VAL A 45 11.99 -4.62 2.33
N THR A 46 12.67 -5.48 3.09
CA THR A 46 12.23 -5.84 4.46
C THR A 46 12.15 -4.61 5.37
N LYS A 47 13.13 -3.72 5.29
CA LYS A 47 13.13 -2.47 6.04
C LYS A 47 11.99 -1.54 5.62
N ALA A 48 11.72 -1.44 4.32
CA ALA A 48 10.62 -0.64 3.79
C ALA A 48 9.26 -1.17 4.25
N MET A 49 9.03 -2.48 4.18
CA MET A 49 7.80 -3.12 4.68
C MET A 49 7.62 -2.91 6.18
N ALA A 50 8.68 -3.08 6.98
CA ALA A 50 8.64 -2.85 8.41
C ALA A 50 8.33 -1.38 8.76
N LYS A 51 8.88 -0.43 8.01
CA LYS A 51 8.60 1.00 8.16
C LYS A 51 7.12 1.30 7.90
N VAL A 52 6.58 0.82 6.80
CA VAL A 52 5.15 1.03 6.47
C VAL A 52 4.22 0.39 7.51
N ASN A 53 4.54 -0.82 7.98
CA ASN A 53 3.81 -1.46 9.07
C ASN A 53 3.80 -0.59 10.33
N ALA A 54 4.97 -0.09 10.75
CA ALA A 54 5.10 0.76 11.94
C ALA A 54 4.32 2.09 11.78
N GLU A 55 4.40 2.72 10.62
CA GLU A 55 3.66 3.97 10.32
C GLU A 55 2.14 3.78 10.36
N LEU A 56 1.64 2.68 9.79
CA LEU A 56 0.21 2.36 9.80
C LEU A 56 -0.29 2.03 11.21
N ASN A 57 0.47 1.27 12.00
CA ASN A 57 0.14 0.99 13.39
C ASN A 57 0.15 2.28 14.24
N HIS A 58 1.12 3.16 14.04
CA HIS A 58 1.15 4.46 14.73
C HIS A 58 -0.09 5.31 14.39
N LYS A 59 -0.50 5.34 13.11
CA LYS A 59 -1.74 6.02 12.70
C LYS A 59 -2.98 5.38 13.32
N ALA A 60 -3.00 4.05 13.45
CA ALA A 60 -4.08 3.34 14.13
C ALA A 60 -4.17 3.72 15.62
N GLU A 61 -3.03 3.81 16.31
CA GLU A 61 -2.98 4.27 17.70
C GLU A 61 -3.45 5.72 17.87
N GLN A 62 -3.02 6.61 16.98
CA GLN A 62 -3.51 8.00 16.96
C GLN A 62 -5.03 8.06 16.73
N ALA A 63 -5.54 7.27 15.80
CA ALA A 63 -6.97 7.19 15.52
C ALA A 63 -7.77 6.65 16.72
N ALA A 64 -7.25 5.64 17.42
CA ALA A 64 -7.86 5.08 18.63
C ALA A 64 -7.98 6.10 19.78
N ASN A 65 -7.09 7.08 19.82
CA ASN A 65 -7.09 8.16 20.80
C ASN A 65 -7.77 9.45 20.31
N GLY A 66 -8.32 9.43 19.11
CA GLY A 66 -9.01 10.55 18.48
C GLY A 66 -10.49 10.66 18.85
N ASP A 67 -11.23 11.41 18.05
CA ASP A 67 -12.70 11.49 18.17
C ASP A 67 -13.40 10.18 17.76
N GLU A 68 -14.70 10.11 17.90
CA GLU A 68 -15.49 8.90 17.60
C GLU A 68 -15.35 8.44 16.13
N GLY A 69 -15.24 9.37 15.19
CA GLY A 69 -15.00 9.05 13.77
C GLY A 69 -13.61 8.44 13.55
N ALA A 70 -12.58 9.02 14.17
CA ALA A 70 -11.22 8.51 14.11
C ALA A 70 -11.11 7.12 14.74
N LYS A 71 -11.75 6.88 15.88
CA LYS A 71 -11.76 5.58 16.56
C LYS A 71 -12.29 4.44 15.68
N GLN A 72 -13.27 4.72 14.82
CA GLN A 72 -13.79 3.73 13.87
C GLN A 72 -12.76 3.34 12.81
N ALA A 73 -11.83 4.22 12.47
CA ALA A 73 -10.76 3.94 11.52
C ALA A 73 -9.62 3.09 12.09
N ALA A 74 -9.43 3.10 13.42
CA ALA A 74 -8.30 2.43 14.06
C ALA A 74 -8.21 0.92 13.73
N PRO A 75 -9.26 0.10 13.88
CA PRO A 75 -9.19 -1.32 13.54
C PRO A 75 -8.97 -1.58 12.05
N ILE A 76 -9.44 -0.67 11.18
CA ILE A 76 -9.21 -0.76 9.74
C ILE A 76 -7.73 -0.54 9.43
N LEU A 77 -7.12 0.48 10.01
CA LEU A 77 -5.70 0.78 9.85
C LEU A 77 -4.82 -0.35 10.38
N GLN A 78 -5.19 -0.99 11.50
CA GLN A 78 -4.49 -2.16 12.02
C GLN A 78 -4.57 -3.35 11.04
N ALA A 79 -5.75 -3.61 10.48
CA ALA A 79 -5.92 -4.67 9.50
C ALA A 79 -5.09 -4.41 8.23
N ILE A 80 -5.04 -3.17 7.76
CA ILE A 80 -4.22 -2.76 6.62
C ILE A 80 -2.72 -2.91 6.93
N ALA A 81 -2.28 -2.56 8.14
CA ALA A 81 -0.90 -2.72 8.57
C ALA A 81 -0.43 -4.18 8.54
N MET A 82 -1.32 -5.14 8.77
CA MET A 82 -1.01 -6.57 8.72
C MET A 82 -0.54 -7.02 7.33
N PHE A 83 -1.00 -6.38 6.24
CA PHE A 83 -0.52 -6.71 4.90
C PHE A 83 0.98 -6.44 4.73
N ALA A 84 1.50 -5.35 5.32
CA ALA A 84 2.92 -5.04 5.27
C ALA A 84 3.79 -5.97 6.14
N SER A 85 3.20 -6.82 6.95
CA SER A 85 3.89 -7.81 7.80
C SER A 85 3.50 -9.26 7.50
N ASP A 86 2.78 -9.50 6.39
CA ASP A 86 2.37 -10.85 6.00
C ASP A 86 3.57 -11.69 5.57
N PRO A 87 3.84 -12.84 6.23
CA PRO A 87 5.01 -13.66 5.94
C PRO A 87 4.97 -14.30 4.53
N SER A 88 3.79 -14.64 4.04
CA SER A 88 3.63 -15.28 2.72
C SER A 88 3.90 -14.28 1.61
N LEU A 89 3.42 -13.05 1.78
CA LEU A 89 3.70 -11.94 0.87
C LEU A 89 5.20 -11.60 0.88
N ALA A 90 5.81 -11.51 2.07
CA ALA A 90 7.24 -11.24 2.21
C ALA A 90 8.11 -12.32 1.52
N GLU A 91 7.77 -13.60 1.68
CA GLU A 91 8.49 -14.69 1.01
C GLU A 91 8.31 -14.67 -0.52
N ASN A 92 7.11 -14.35 -1.01
CA ASN A 92 6.88 -14.19 -2.44
C ASN A 92 7.71 -13.05 -3.03
N ILE A 93 7.73 -11.89 -2.39
CA ILE A 93 8.55 -10.74 -2.81
C ILE A 93 10.03 -11.12 -2.81
N LYS A 94 10.52 -11.81 -1.77
CA LYS A 94 11.89 -12.29 -1.68
C LYS A 94 12.25 -13.23 -2.84
N ASN A 95 11.35 -14.12 -3.24
CA ASN A 95 11.55 -14.99 -4.38
C ASN A 95 11.67 -14.21 -5.70
N LEU A 96 10.88 -13.17 -5.89
CA LEU A 96 10.96 -12.27 -7.04
C LEU A 96 12.31 -11.51 -7.08
N VAL A 97 12.77 -11.00 -5.95
CA VAL A 97 14.10 -10.37 -5.82
C VAL A 97 15.21 -11.36 -6.13
N ASN A 98 15.14 -12.58 -5.59
CA ASN A 98 16.13 -13.65 -5.86
C ASN A 98 16.13 -14.07 -7.34
N GLY A 99 14.98 -13.96 -8.02
CA GLY A 99 14.83 -14.16 -9.46
C GLY A 99 15.44 -13.05 -10.33
N GLY A 100 15.97 -11.98 -9.71
CA GLY A 100 16.69 -10.90 -10.38
C GLY A 100 15.89 -9.62 -10.59
N LYS A 101 14.70 -9.48 -10.00
CA LYS A 101 13.92 -8.23 -10.05
C LYS A 101 14.49 -7.18 -9.08
N THR A 102 14.24 -5.91 -9.38
CA THR A 102 14.46 -4.82 -8.42
C THR A 102 13.47 -4.95 -7.26
N GLY A 103 13.80 -4.39 -6.11
CA GLY A 103 12.93 -4.43 -4.94
C GLY A 103 11.58 -3.79 -5.20
N GLU A 104 11.55 -2.63 -5.84
CA GLU A 104 10.34 -1.91 -6.20
C GLU A 104 9.44 -2.75 -7.12
N ARG A 105 10.03 -3.39 -8.14
CA ARG A 105 9.26 -4.24 -9.05
C ARG A 105 8.77 -5.51 -8.37
N ALA A 106 9.57 -6.11 -7.52
CA ALA A 106 9.18 -7.28 -6.73
C ALA A 106 8.04 -6.97 -5.76
N VAL A 107 8.05 -5.81 -5.11
CA VAL A 107 6.96 -5.33 -4.25
C VAL A 107 5.69 -5.14 -5.08
N LEU A 108 5.76 -4.41 -6.19
CA LEU A 108 4.62 -4.19 -7.08
C LEU A 108 3.96 -5.51 -7.48
N GLU A 109 4.74 -6.47 -7.98
CA GLU A 109 4.23 -7.75 -8.44
C GLU A 109 3.73 -8.64 -7.30
N GLY A 110 4.41 -8.65 -6.15
CA GLY A 110 3.99 -9.41 -4.99
C GLY A 110 2.63 -8.95 -4.46
N PHE A 111 2.43 -7.64 -4.33
CA PHE A 111 1.13 -7.10 -3.92
C PHE A 111 0.06 -7.32 -5.00
N ALA A 112 0.38 -7.12 -6.28
CA ALA A 112 -0.57 -7.34 -7.38
C ALA A 112 -1.10 -8.79 -7.43
N GLN A 113 -0.27 -9.78 -7.14
CA GLN A 113 -0.70 -11.18 -7.07
C GLN A 113 -1.74 -11.42 -5.96
N VAL A 114 -1.55 -10.81 -4.80
CA VAL A 114 -2.51 -10.90 -3.68
C VAL A 114 -3.79 -10.11 -4.00
N GLU A 115 -3.68 -8.95 -4.62
CA GLU A 115 -4.83 -8.17 -5.10
C GLU A 115 -5.70 -8.99 -6.05
N GLU A 116 -5.10 -9.66 -7.04
CA GLU A 116 -5.83 -10.50 -8.00
C GLU A 116 -6.49 -11.69 -7.30
N MET A 117 -5.83 -12.31 -6.33
CA MET A 117 -6.42 -13.37 -5.53
C MET A 117 -7.64 -12.87 -4.75
N PHE A 118 -7.56 -11.68 -4.13
CA PHE A 118 -8.67 -11.08 -3.40
C PHE A 118 -9.84 -10.74 -4.32
N LYS A 119 -9.58 -10.24 -5.52
CA LYS A 119 -10.61 -9.98 -6.54
C LYS A 119 -11.31 -11.27 -7.00
N MET A 120 -10.55 -12.37 -7.15
CA MET A 120 -11.12 -13.67 -7.53
C MET A 120 -12.00 -14.28 -6.43
N ILE A 121 -11.64 -14.11 -5.15
CA ILE A 121 -12.45 -14.55 -4.03
C ILE A 121 -13.78 -13.78 -3.98
N GLY A 122 -13.76 -12.49 -4.34
CA GLY A 122 -14.93 -11.63 -4.37
C GLY A 122 -15.39 -11.15 -3.00
N GLY A 123 -16.57 -10.52 -2.96
CA GLY A 123 -17.15 -10.03 -1.71
C GLY A 123 -16.24 -9.04 -0.96
N TYR A 124 -16.18 -9.19 0.35
CA TYR A 124 -15.39 -8.32 1.23
C TYR A 124 -13.89 -8.29 0.89
N GLN A 125 -13.31 -9.42 0.45
CA GLN A 125 -11.92 -9.49 0.04
C GLN A 125 -11.64 -8.62 -1.19
N ALA A 126 -12.54 -8.61 -2.16
CA ALA A 126 -12.38 -7.76 -3.35
C ALA A 126 -12.38 -6.27 -3.00
N GLU A 127 -13.15 -5.85 -1.99
CA GLU A 127 -13.13 -4.48 -1.48
C GLU A 127 -11.77 -4.11 -0.85
N ARG A 128 -11.08 -5.09 -0.25
CA ARG A 128 -9.75 -4.92 0.35
C ARG A 128 -8.60 -4.91 -0.65
N ALA A 129 -8.83 -5.26 -1.91
CA ALA A 129 -7.79 -5.21 -2.93
C ALA A 129 -7.20 -3.80 -3.11
N ALA A 130 -8.03 -2.76 -3.00
CA ALA A 130 -7.56 -1.37 -3.06
C ALA A 130 -6.64 -1.00 -1.88
N ASP A 131 -6.93 -1.50 -0.68
CA ASP A 131 -6.09 -1.28 0.50
C ASP A 131 -4.71 -1.93 0.31
N LEU A 132 -4.66 -3.14 -0.26
CA LEU A 132 -3.41 -3.82 -0.62
C LEU A 132 -2.59 -3.01 -1.62
N HIS A 133 -3.24 -2.48 -2.65
CA HIS A 133 -2.59 -1.62 -3.63
C HIS A 133 -1.92 -0.41 -2.95
N ASP A 134 -2.65 0.28 -2.09
CA ASP A 134 -2.13 1.46 -1.36
C ASP A 134 -0.95 1.12 -0.45
N VAL A 135 -0.97 -0.04 0.22
CA VAL A 135 0.17 -0.50 1.04
C VAL A 135 1.38 -0.77 0.14
N GLY A 136 1.20 -1.46 -0.97
CA GLY A 136 2.26 -1.71 -1.95
C GLY A 136 2.91 -0.42 -2.45
N GLN A 137 2.10 0.58 -2.82
CA GLN A 137 2.58 1.89 -3.24
C GLN A 137 3.40 2.61 -2.13
N ARG A 138 2.99 2.51 -0.87
CA ARG A 138 3.74 3.06 0.27
C ARG A 138 5.08 2.38 0.50
N VAL A 139 5.16 1.08 0.27
CA VAL A 139 6.42 0.32 0.40
C VAL A 139 7.41 0.71 -0.70
N ILE A 140 6.91 0.96 -1.92
CA ILE A 140 7.74 1.36 -3.07
C ILE A 140 8.25 2.80 -2.90
N ALA A 141 7.46 3.70 -2.32
CA ALA A 141 7.81 5.11 -2.13
C ALA A 141 8.93 5.30 -1.08
#